data_8d9fca95414311953fa30166d39c9086
#
_entry.id   8d9fca95414311953fa30166d39c9086
#
_cell.length_a   1.000
_cell.length_b   1.000
_cell.length_c   1.000
_cell.angle_alpha   90.00
_cell.angle_beta   90.00
_cell.angle_gamma   90.00
#
_symmetry.space_group_name_H-M   'P 1'
#
loop_
_entity.id
_entity.type
_entity.pdbx_description
1 polymer ?
#
loop_
_entity_poly.entity_id
_entity_poly.type
_entity_poly.pdbx_seq_one_letter_code
_entity_poly.pdbx_strand_id
1 'polypeptide(L)'
;MVPAANIIAPLVLEHLAAAQENGFSPLSTGCQMIIADGLKGTDEMEVPLEGCDHFQSAFIGRAIMDADIFISLTHFKGHELTGFGGAIKNIGMGCGSRAGKMAMHSIGKPSIDPEKCRGCKTCTHYCAQSAISIGDDHKARIDHDLCAGCGRCIGVCNFDAISNAFDAESVILNERMAEYTKAVIQGRPHFHVSIVNQVSPYCDCHAENDAAVVPDIGMFASFDPVALDHACIDAVNAAPAISTSVLGQCAHEHNDHFTDIHPSTNWRSQIEHAQKIGIGNMDYELVTVK
;
A
#
# COMPACT_ATOMS: atom_id res chain seq x y z
N MET A 1 -10.75 7.14 4.02
CA MET A 1 -10.09 5.99 3.34
C MET A 1 -11.01 4.79 3.49
N VAL A 2 -11.32 4.05 2.43
CA VAL A 2 -12.21 2.88 2.52
C VAL A 2 -11.48 1.78 3.26
N PRO A 3 -12.08 1.12 4.27
CA PRO A 3 -11.44 0.03 4.99
C PRO A 3 -10.99 -1.06 4.03
N ALA A 4 -9.73 -1.44 4.08
CA ALA A 4 -9.20 -2.58 3.32
C ALA A 4 -9.58 -3.94 3.94
N ALA A 5 -10.63 -3.96 4.78
CA ALA A 5 -11.13 -5.16 5.44
C ALA A 5 -11.58 -6.29 4.49
N ASN A 6 -11.60 -6.00 3.18
CA ASN A 6 -11.68 -7.01 2.15
C ASN A 6 -10.56 -6.76 1.15
N ILE A 7 -9.54 -7.59 1.17
CA ILE A 7 -8.50 -7.72 0.12
C ILE A 7 -9.15 -8.01 -1.26
N ILE A 8 -10.43 -8.34 -1.27
CA ILE A 8 -11.32 -8.36 -2.42
C ILE A 8 -11.71 -6.89 -2.67
N ALA A 9 -11.10 -6.26 -3.67
CA ALA A 9 -11.48 -4.92 -4.06
C ALA A 9 -13.00 -4.88 -4.27
N PRO A 10 -13.74 -4.02 -3.57
CA PRO A 10 -15.15 -3.80 -3.85
C PRO A 10 -15.29 -3.42 -5.33
N LEU A 11 -16.43 -3.75 -5.91
CA LEU A 11 -16.75 -3.26 -7.25
C LEU A 11 -16.62 -1.73 -7.24
N VAL A 12 -16.22 -1.13 -8.35
CA VAL A 12 -15.97 0.33 -8.43
C VAL A 12 -17.08 1.18 -7.82
N LEU A 13 -18.33 0.74 -7.93
CA LEU A 13 -19.49 1.46 -7.38
C LEU A 13 -19.48 1.50 -5.85
N GLU A 14 -19.12 0.41 -5.19
CA GLU A 14 -18.98 0.33 -3.73
C GLU A 14 -17.80 1.21 -3.26
N HIS A 15 -16.71 1.22 -4.01
CA HIS A 15 -15.55 2.06 -3.72
C HIS A 15 -15.88 3.55 -3.86
N LEU A 16 -16.60 3.94 -4.90
CA LEU A 16 -17.08 5.31 -5.08
C LEU A 16 -18.11 5.72 -4.01
N ALA A 17 -19.03 4.81 -3.64
CA ALA A 17 -19.99 5.06 -2.58
C ALA A 17 -19.27 5.30 -1.25
N ALA A 18 -18.32 4.44 -0.88
CA ALA A 18 -17.53 4.63 0.31
C ALA A 18 -16.69 5.92 0.29
N ALA A 19 -16.13 6.31 -0.85
CA ALA A 19 -15.44 7.58 -1.00
C ALA A 19 -16.40 8.75 -0.72
N GLN A 20 -17.62 8.73 -1.27
CA GLN A 20 -18.65 9.76 -1.03
C GLN A 20 -19.11 9.82 0.43
N GLU A 21 -19.32 8.69 1.08
CA GLU A 21 -19.67 8.60 2.50
C GLU A 21 -18.58 9.21 3.40
N ASN A 22 -17.32 9.12 2.98
CA ASN A 22 -16.18 9.75 3.66
C ASN A 22 -15.88 11.18 3.18
N GLY A 23 -16.79 11.81 2.46
CA GLY A 23 -16.68 13.21 2.06
C GLY A 23 -15.90 13.46 0.77
N PHE A 24 -15.43 12.41 0.08
CA PHE A 24 -14.75 12.56 -1.21
C PHE A 24 -15.77 12.48 -2.36
N SER A 25 -16.15 13.61 -2.87
CA SER A 25 -17.06 13.72 -4.02
C SER A 25 -16.63 14.87 -4.93
N PRO A 26 -17.08 14.93 -6.20
CA PRO A 26 -16.78 16.07 -7.07
C PRO A 26 -17.24 17.41 -6.51
N LEU A 27 -18.28 17.42 -5.67
CA LEU A 27 -18.79 18.64 -5.05
C LEU A 27 -17.89 19.11 -3.90
N SER A 28 -17.37 18.20 -3.09
CA SER A 28 -16.53 18.53 -1.93
C SER A 28 -15.07 18.79 -2.31
N THR A 29 -14.56 18.05 -3.30
CA THR A 29 -13.15 18.12 -3.71
C THR A 29 -12.90 19.07 -4.88
N GLY A 30 -13.95 19.45 -5.63
CA GLY A 30 -13.84 20.26 -6.84
C GLY A 30 -13.23 19.53 -8.05
N CYS A 31 -13.01 18.21 -7.96
CA CYS A 31 -12.43 17.39 -9.03
C CYS A 31 -13.17 16.07 -9.20
N GLN A 32 -13.00 15.43 -10.35
CA GLN A 32 -13.63 14.15 -10.63
C GLN A 32 -12.94 13.03 -9.86
N MET A 33 -13.75 12.06 -9.41
CA MET A 33 -13.27 10.85 -8.72
C MET A 33 -13.14 9.72 -9.72
N ILE A 34 -11.98 9.09 -9.77
CA ILE A 34 -11.67 7.97 -10.65
C ILE A 34 -11.12 6.81 -9.83
N ILE A 35 -11.63 5.61 -10.05
CA ILE A 35 -11.04 4.37 -9.56
C ILE A 35 -10.06 3.87 -10.61
N ALA A 36 -8.77 3.95 -10.30
CA ALA A 36 -7.70 3.91 -11.28
C ALA A 36 -7.47 2.54 -11.94
N ASP A 37 -7.89 1.45 -11.28
CA ASP A 37 -7.77 0.07 -11.75
C ASP A 37 -9.09 -0.49 -12.32
N GLY A 38 -10.05 0.39 -12.62
CA GLY A 38 -11.30 0.08 -13.33
C GLY A 38 -12.32 -0.70 -12.52
N LEU A 39 -13.36 -1.18 -13.20
CA LEU A 39 -14.56 -1.77 -12.61
C LEU A 39 -14.32 -2.98 -11.68
N LYS A 40 -13.26 -3.74 -11.92
CA LYS A 40 -12.95 -4.97 -11.18
C LYS A 40 -11.53 -5.00 -10.60
N GLY A 41 -10.83 -3.87 -10.60
CA GLY A 41 -9.44 -3.79 -10.14
C GLY A 41 -8.43 -4.48 -11.08
N THR A 42 -8.78 -4.65 -12.35
CA THR A 42 -7.98 -5.37 -13.36
C THR A 42 -7.58 -4.52 -14.55
N ASP A 43 -7.96 -3.24 -14.58
CA ASP A 43 -7.47 -2.28 -15.57
C ASP A 43 -6.12 -1.72 -15.10
N GLU A 44 -5.07 -2.37 -15.55
CA GLU A 44 -3.71 -2.14 -15.05
C GLU A 44 -2.70 -1.96 -16.18
N MET A 45 -1.60 -1.32 -15.84
CA MET A 45 -0.41 -1.24 -16.67
C MET A 45 0.74 -1.96 -15.97
N GLU A 46 1.42 -2.82 -16.69
CA GLU A 46 2.68 -3.39 -16.24
C GLU A 46 3.80 -2.39 -16.50
N VAL A 47 4.45 -1.94 -15.44
CA VAL A 47 5.50 -0.92 -15.46
C VAL A 47 6.84 -1.59 -15.16
N PRO A 48 7.82 -1.57 -16.08
CA PRO A 48 9.12 -2.16 -15.85
C PRO A 48 9.88 -1.41 -14.74
N LEU A 49 10.65 -2.16 -13.97
CA LEU A 49 11.48 -1.68 -12.87
C LEU A 49 12.93 -2.11 -13.08
N GLU A 50 13.85 -1.17 -12.90
CA GLU A 50 15.29 -1.43 -12.96
C GLU A 50 15.93 -1.12 -11.60
N GLY A 51 16.91 -1.95 -11.20
CA GLY A 51 17.64 -1.77 -9.95
C GLY A 51 16.78 -1.97 -8.70
N CYS A 52 15.76 -2.82 -8.77
CA CYS A 52 14.90 -3.26 -7.69
C CYS A 52 15.26 -4.69 -7.28
N ASP A 53 15.02 -5.04 -6.01
CA ASP A 53 15.42 -6.34 -5.45
C ASP A 53 14.32 -7.40 -5.57
N HIS A 54 13.03 -6.97 -5.55
CA HIS A 54 11.88 -7.87 -5.45
C HIS A 54 11.09 -8.00 -6.75
N PHE A 55 11.03 -6.91 -7.55
CA PHE A 55 10.22 -6.89 -8.76
C PHE A 55 11.00 -6.42 -10.00
N GLN A 56 10.77 -7.09 -11.13
CA GLN A 56 11.21 -6.63 -12.45
C GLN A 56 10.16 -5.74 -13.12
N SER A 57 8.92 -5.81 -12.66
CA SER A 57 7.82 -4.95 -13.08
C SER A 57 6.77 -4.85 -11.98
N ALA A 58 5.99 -3.77 -12.00
CA ALA A 58 4.87 -3.53 -11.08
C ALA A 58 3.56 -3.36 -11.84
N PHE A 59 2.45 -3.85 -11.28
CA PHE A 59 1.12 -3.69 -11.84
C PHE A 59 0.42 -2.49 -11.19
N ILE A 60 0.32 -1.40 -11.93
CA ILE A 60 -0.23 -0.11 -11.47
C ILE A 60 -1.58 0.14 -12.14
N GLY A 61 -2.54 0.72 -11.40
CA GLY A 61 -3.82 1.12 -11.96
C GLY A 61 -3.63 2.02 -13.18
N ARG A 62 -4.26 1.68 -14.31
CA ARG A 62 -4.03 2.32 -15.61
C ARG A 62 -4.22 3.82 -15.58
N ALA A 63 -5.33 4.32 -14.99
CA ALA A 63 -5.60 5.75 -14.98
C ALA A 63 -4.53 6.57 -14.23
N ILE A 64 -3.77 5.96 -13.32
CA ILE A 64 -2.62 6.61 -12.67
C ILE A 64 -1.49 6.78 -13.67
N MET A 65 -1.22 5.76 -14.49
CA MET A 65 -0.12 5.79 -15.45
C MET A 65 -0.43 6.65 -16.67
N ASP A 66 -1.71 6.84 -17.00
CA ASP A 66 -2.14 7.73 -18.09
C ASP A 66 -2.07 9.23 -17.71
N ALA A 67 -1.85 9.56 -16.44
CA ALA A 67 -1.72 10.95 -15.99
C ALA A 67 -0.29 11.48 -16.26
N ASP A 68 -0.19 12.73 -16.76
CA ASP A 68 1.09 13.38 -17.05
C ASP A 68 1.83 13.82 -15.79
N ILE A 69 1.10 14.22 -14.76
CA ILE A 69 1.62 14.72 -13.49
C ILE A 69 1.01 13.92 -12.34
N PHE A 70 1.84 13.56 -11.36
CA PHE A 70 1.38 12.85 -10.18
C PHE A 70 1.54 13.69 -8.91
N ILE A 71 0.44 13.92 -8.20
CA ILE A 71 0.45 14.58 -6.90
C ILE A 71 -0.15 13.64 -5.86
N SER A 72 0.59 13.33 -4.80
CA SER A 72 0.05 12.59 -3.67
C SER A 72 -0.39 13.52 -2.55
N LEU A 73 -1.55 13.25 -1.98
CA LEU A 73 -2.03 13.86 -0.74
C LEU A 73 -2.22 12.72 0.28
N THR A 74 -1.43 12.73 1.33
CA THR A 74 -1.28 11.62 2.26
C THR A 74 -1.68 12.05 3.66
N HIS A 75 -2.50 11.25 4.34
CA HIS A 75 -2.63 11.27 5.79
C HIS A 75 -1.51 10.43 6.40
N PHE A 76 -0.67 11.03 7.23
CA PHE A 76 0.44 10.35 7.88
C PHE A 76 -0.01 9.72 9.20
N LYS A 77 0.31 8.43 9.45
CA LYS A 77 -0.16 7.66 10.60
C LYS A 77 0.74 6.47 10.92
N GLY A 78 0.50 5.83 12.07
CA GLY A 78 1.08 4.52 12.39
C GLY A 78 0.57 3.40 11.49
N HIS A 79 1.18 2.23 11.60
CA HIS A 79 0.76 1.06 10.85
C HIS A 79 1.31 -0.23 11.47
N GLU A 80 0.44 -1.18 11.71
CA GLU A 80 0.70 -2.43 12.44
C GLU A 80 1.69 -3.39 11.77
N LEU A 81 1.86 -3.30 10.43
CA LEU A 81 2.81 -4.15 9.67
C LEU A 81 4.05 -3.40 9.18
N THR A 82 3.93 -2.10 8.93
CA THR A 82 4.99 -1.33 8.29
C THR A 82 5.64 -0.30 9.22
N GLY A 83 5.14 -0.19 10.45
CA GLY A 83 5.51 0.79 11.46
C GLY A 83 4.79 2.12 11.27
N PHE A 84 4.85 2.71 10.07
CA PHE A 84 4.10 3.90 9.68
C PHE A 84 3.54 3.78 8.26
N GLY A 85 2.62 4.69 7.93
CA GLY A 85 2.09 4.87 6.59
C GLY A 85 2.18 6.33 6.17
N GLY A 86 3.16 6.67 5.35
CA GLY A 86 3.38 7.99 4.75
C GLY A 86 3.16 8.01 3.24
N ALA A 87 3.86 8.90 2.54
CA ALA A 87 3.75 9.07 1.09
C ALA A 87 4.17 7.80 0.33
N ILE A 88 5.29 7.16 0.70
CA ILE A 88 5.77 5.94 0.05
C ILE A 88 4.71 4.84 0.14
N LYS A 89 4.17 4.56 1.31
CA LYS A 89 3.12 3.54 1.48
C LYS A 89 1.84 3.92 0.75
N ASN A 90 1.42 5.20 0.83
CA ASN A 90 0.21 5.69 0.17
C ASN A 90 0.29 5.55 -1.35
N ILE A 91 1.44 5.84 -1.93
CA ILE A 91 1.68 5.69 -3.37
C ILE A 91 1.83 4.21 -3.73
N GLY A 92 2.77 3.51 -3.13
CA GLY A 92 3.10 2.14 -3.50
C GLY A 92 1.93 1.19 -3.36
N MET A 93 1.31 1.13 -2.17
CA MET A 93 0.15 0.28 -1.92
C MET A 93 -1.13 0.84 -2.58
N GLY A 94 -1.33 2.16 -2.53
CA GLY A 94 -2.55 2.81 -3.03
C GLY A 94 -2.70 2.74 -4.54
N CYS A 95 -1.62 2.92 -5.29
CA CYS A 95 -1.62 2.95 -6.76
C CYS A 95 -1.48 1.57 -7.41
N GLY A 96 -1.03 0.56 -6.66
CA GLY A 96 -1.03 -0.82 -7.15
C GLY A 96 -2.44 -1.26 -7.56
N SER A 97 -2.55 -1.95 -8.69
CA SER A 97 -3.78 -2.65 -9.08
C SER A 97 -4.11 -3.74 -8.05
N ARG A 98 -5.24 -4.40 -8.21
CA ARG A 98 -5.58 -5.54 -7.36
C ARG A 98 -4.48 -6.61 -7.38
N ALA A 99 -3.95 -6.96 -8.56
CA ALA A 99 -2.83 -7.90 -8.68
C ALA A 99 -1.54 -7.33 -8.04
N GLY A 100 -1.27 -6.04 -8.22
CA GLY A 100 -0.12 -5.37 -7.61
C GLY A 100 -0.17 -5.38 -6.09
N LYS A 101 -1.31 -5.07 -5.49
CA LYS A 101 -1.49 -5.16 -4.03
C LYS A 101 -1.23 -6.58 -3.51
N MET A 102 -1.75 -7.58 -4.23
CA MET A 102 -1.52 -8.98 -3.85
C MET A 102 -0.05 -9.38 -3.97
N ALA A 103 0.65 -8.94 -5.03
CA ALA A 103 2.06 -9.21 -5.20
C ALA A 103 2.92 -8.61 -4.06
N MET A 104 2.60 -7.38 -3.61
CA MET A 104 3.28 -6.76 -2.48
C MET A 104 3.09 -7.52 -1.17
N HIS A 105 1.87 -7.98 -0.87
CA HIS A 105 1.56 -8.75 0.34
C HIS A 105 2.06 -10.19 0.32
N SER A 106 2.38 -10.74 -0.87
CA SER A 106 2.75 -12.15 -1.01
C SER A 106 4.24 -12.37 -0.77
N ILE A 107 4.60 -13.08 0.29
CA ILE A 107 5.95 -13.68 0.44
C ILE A 107 6.02 -15.04 -0.28
N GLY A 108 4.89 -15.70 -0.41
CA GLY A 108 4.80 -17.07 -0.92
C GLY A 108 4.00 -17.17 -2.21
N LYS A 109 4.09 -18.33 -2.82
CA LYS A 109 3.25 -18.67 -3.96
C LYS A 109 1.83 -18.93 -3.45
N PRO A 110 0.78 -18.45 -4.16
CA PRO A 110 -0.60 -18.62 -3.72
C PRO A 110 -1.00 -20.09 -3.64
N SER A 111 -1.92 -20.40 -2.75
CA SER A 111 -2.54 -21.71 -2.60
C SER A 111 -4.03 -21.65 -2.94
N ILE A 112 -4.61 -22.79 -3.28
CA ILE A 112 -6.04 -22.90 -3.61
C ILE A 112 -6.72 -23.76 -2.54
N ASP A 113 -7.78 -23.19 -1.94
CA ASP A 113 -8.69 -23.91 -1.07
C ASP A 113 -9.68 -24.72 -1.94
N PRO A 114 -9.61 -26.06 -1.96
CA PRO A 114 -10.45 -26.88 -2.80
C PRO A 114 -11.92 -26.83 -2.38
N GLU A 115 -12.24 -26.54 -1.12
CA GLU A 115 -13.62 -26.45 -0.64
C GLU A 115 -14.35 -25.24 -1.24
N LYS A 116 -13.63 -24.13 -1.40
CA LYS A 116 -14.14 -22.88 -2.00
C LYS A 116 -14.07 -22.88 -3.52
N CYS A 117 -13.12 -23.58 -4.09
CA CYS A 117 -12.91 -23.59 -5.55
C CYS A 117 -14.12 -24.18 -6.27
N ARG A 118 -14.61 -23.48 -7.31
CA ARG A 118 -15.75 -23.92 -8.16
C ARG A 118 -15.32 -24.37 -9.57
N GLY A 119 -14.02 -24.42 -9.85
CA GLY A 119 -13.49 -24.85 -11.13
C GLY A 119 -13.89 -23.94 -12.32
N CYS A 120 -14.17 -22.67 -12.07
CA CYS A 120 -14.66 -21.71 -13.07
C CYS A 120 -13.64 -21.33 -14.13
N LYS A 121 -12.38 -21.76 -14.02
CA LYS A 121 -11.26 -21.51 -14.94
C LYS A 121 -10.81 -20.05 -15.07
N THR A 122 -11.39 -19.10 -14.35
CA THR A 122 -11.01 -17.69 -14.45
C THR A 122 -9.51 -17.51 -14.18
N CYS A 123 -8.99 -18.10 -13.12
CA CYS A 123 -7.58 -18.00 -12.74
C CYS A 123 -6.63 -18.56 -13.81
N THR A 124 -7.03 -19.59 -14.57
CA THR A 124 -6.17 -20.16 -15.63
C THR A 124 -6.00 -19.19 -16.79
N HIS A 125 -7.03 -18.41 -17.13
CA HIS A 125 -6.97 -17.42 -18.21
C HIS A 125 -6.10 -16.20 -17.86
N TYR A 126 -5.98 -15.88 -16.57
CA TYR A 126 -5.18 -14.73 -16.10
C TYR A 126 -3.75 -15.10 -15.70
N CYS A 127 -3.40 -16.38 -15.66
CA CYS A 127 -2.05 -16.81 -15.32
C CYS A 127 -1.10 -16.68 -16.50
N ALA A 128 -0.26 -15.64 -16.52
CA ALA A 128 0.72 -15.41 -17.58
C ALA A 128 1.78 -16.54 -17.68
N GLN A 129 2.03 -17.25 -16.57
CA GLN A 129 2.99 -18.36 -16.52
C GLN A 129 2.36 -19.72 -16.83
N SER A 130 1.06 -19.78 -17.16
CA SER A 130 0.32 -21.02 -17.34
C SER A 130 0.48 -22.03 -16.19
N ALA A 131 0.75 -21.52 -14.99
CA ALA A 131 1.01 -22.29 -13.78
C ALA A 131 -0.26 -22.88 -13.14
N ILE A 132 -1.46 -22.65 -13.72
CA ILE A 132 -2.72 -23.10 -13.12
C ILE A 132 -3.45 -24.04 -14.06
N SER A 133 -3.75 -25.23 -13.58
CA SER A 133 -4.53 -26.26 -14.28
C SER A 133 -5.81 -26.61 -13.50
N ILE A 134 -6.76 -27.23 -14.18
CA ILE A 134 -7.95 -27.80 -13.56
C ILE A 134 -7.79 -29.31 -13.52
N GLY A 135 -7.89 -29.88 -12.33
CA GLY A 135 -7.84 -31.33 -12.13
C GLY A 135 -9.15 -32.04 -12.54
N ASP A 136 -9.14 -33.37 -12.54
CA ASP A 136 -10.31 -34.22 -12.84
C ASP A 136 -11.46 -34.01 -11.84
N ASP A 137 -11.13 -33.55 -10.65
CA ASP A 137 -12.07 -33.16 -9.58
C ASP A 137 -12.71 -31.77 -9.84
N HIS A 138 -12.48 -31.19 -10.99
CA HIS A 138 -12.93 -29.84 -11.36
C HIS A 138 -12.41 -28.72 -10.42
N LYS A 139 -11.30 -28.95 -9.72
CA LYS A 139 -10.65 -27.93 -8.86
C LYS A 139 -9.40 -27.40 -9.52
N ALA A 140 -9.12 -26.13 -9.32
CA ALA A 140 -7.88 -25.53 -9.79
C ALA A 140 -6.69 -25.97 -8.91
N ARG A 141 -5.52 -26.11 -9.54
CA ARG A 141 -4.24 -26.43 -8.89
C ARG A 141 -3.16 -25.54 -9.43
N ILE A 142 -2.25 -25.11 -8.57
CA ILE A 142 -1.10 -24.28 -8.94
C ILE A 142 0.14 -25.13 -8.97
N ASP A 143 0.82 -25.12 -10.10
CA ASP A 143 2.19 -25.61 -10.21
C ASP A 143 3.13 -24.52 -9.67
N HIS A 144 3.68 -24.78 -8.48
CA HIS A 144 4.54 -23.82 -7.81
C HIS A 144 5.93 -23.68 -8.46
N ASP A 145 6.36 -24.62 -9.29
CA ASP A 145 7.62 -24.51 -10.03
C ASP A 145 7.51 -23.52 -11.20
N LEU A 146 6.31 -23.42 -11.78
CA LEU A 146 5.98 -22.44 -12.83
C LEU A 146 5.47 -21.11 -12.27
N CYS A 147 4.97 -21.08 -11.04
CA CYS A 147 4.32 -19.92 -10.46
C CYS A 147 5.35 -18.83 -10.10
N ALA A 148 5.20 -17.64 -10.67
CA ALA A 148 6.01 -16.46 -10.35
C ALA A 148 5.59 -15.71 -9.07
N GLY A 149 4.53 -16.16 -8.36
CA GLY A 149 4.06 -15.50 -7.13
C GLY A 149 3.36 -14.15 -7.34
N CYS A 150 2.99 -13.78 -8.56
CA CYS A 150 2.44 -12.45 -8.90
C CYS A 150 1.06 -12.14 -8.30
N GLY A 151 0.38 -13.11 -7.69
CA GLY A 151 -0.93 -12.92 -7.02
C GLY A 151 -2.13 -12.65 -7.93
N ARG A 152 -1.96 -12.55 -9.26
CA ARG A 152 -3.03 -12.20 -10.19
C ARG A 152 -4.24 -13.13 -10.10
N CYS A 153 -4.01 -14.44 -9.89
CA CYS A 153 -5.06 -15.44 -9.70
C CYS A 153 -5.92 -15.19 -8.45
N ILE A 154 -5.34 -14.64 -7.39
CA ILE A 154 -6.08 -14.24 -6.19
C ILE A 154 -7.02 -13.11 -6.54
N GLY A 155 -6.50 -12.08 -7.22
CA GLY A 155 -7.25 -10.91 -7.64
C GLY A 155 -8.48 -11.19 -8.49
N VAL A 156 -8.47 -12.25 -9.29
CA VAL A 156 -9.57 -12.60 -10.21
C VAL A 156 -10.48 -13.72 -9.70
N CYS A 157 -10.22 -14.26 -8.50
CA CYS A 157 -11.02 -15.33 -7.92
C CYS A 157 -12.30 -14.76 -7.29
N ASN A 158 -13.45 -14.98 -7.92
CA ASN A 158 -14.74 -14.52 -7.39
C ASN A 158 -15.27 -15.35 -6.21
N PHE A 159 -14.58 -16.41 -5.82
CA PHE A 159 -15.00 -17.34 -4.78
C PHE A 159 -14.07 -17.33 -3.57
N ASP A 160 -13.09 -16.44 -3.54
CA ASP A 160 -12.06 -16.34 -2.50
C ASP A 160 -11.38 -17.68 -2.18
N ALA A 161 -11.27 -18.50 -3.22
CA ALA A 161 -10.66 -19.82 -3.13
C ALA A 161 -9.13 -19.78 -3.25
N ILE A 162 -8.54 -18.64 -3.61
CA ILE A 162 -7.09 -18.51 -3.77
C ILE A 162 -6.59 -17.46 -2.78
N SER A 163 -5.64 -17.84 -1.95
CA SER A 163 -5.05 -16.97 -0.95
C SER A 163 -3.53 -17.17 -0.90
N ASN A 164 -2.83 -16.22 -0.31
CA ASN A 164 -1.42 -16.41 0.04
C ASN A 164 -1.29 -17.31 1.26
N ALA A 165 -0.25 -18.13 1.28
CA ALA A 165 0.03 -18.98 2.43
C ALA A 165 0.51 -18.19 3.66
N PHE A 166 1.16 -17.04 3.43
CA PHE A 166 1.72 -16.18 4.49
C PHE A 166 1.70 -14.71 4.05
N ASP A 167 1.49 -13.81 5.01
CA ASP A 167 1.69 -12.37 4.82
C ASP A 167 3.20 -12.05 4.72
N ALA A 168 3.52 -10.96 4.00
CA ALA A 168 4.90 -10.50 3.89
C ALA A 168 5.41 -10.02 5.26
N GLU A 169 6.64 -10.41 5.63
CA GLU A 169 7.30 -9.82 6.78
C GLU A 169 7.43 -8.30 6.60
N SER A 170 7.44 -7.56 7.71
CA SER A 170 7.50 -6.09 7.72
C SER A 170 8.55 -5.52 6.78
N VAL A 171 9.77 -6.04 6.80
CA VAL A 171 10.89 -5.58 5.96
C VAL A 171 10.57 -5.77 4.47
N ILE A 172 10.19 -6.97 4.06
CA ILE A 172 9.91 -7.30 2.66
C ILE A 172 8.71 -6.49 2.13
N LEU A 173 7.67 -6.31 2.94
CA LEU A 173 6.51 -5.49 2.56
C LEU A 173 6.91 -4.03 2.35
N ASN A 174 7.73 -3.48 3.24
CA ASN A 174 8.24 -2.11 3.15
C ASN A 174 9.07 -1.88 1.89
N GLU A 175 9.98 -2.79 1.58
CA GLU A 175 10.82 -2.73 0.39
C GLU A 175 10.00 -2.83 -0.90
N ARG A 176 9.04 -3.74 -0.95
CA ARG A 176 8.12 -3.92 -2.09
C ARG A 176 7.24 -2.69 -2.35
N MET A 177 6.76 -2.03 -1.30
CA MET A 177 6.00 -0.79 -1.45
C MET A 177 6.87 0.35 -1.99
N ALA A 178 8.13 0.44 -1.58
CA ALA A 178 9.08 1.40 -2.15
C ALA A 178 9.30 1.16 -3.65
N GLU A 179 9.44 -0.11 -4.08
CA GLU A 179 9.57 -0.46 -5.50
C GLU A 179 8.32 -0.10 -6.32
N TYR A 180 7.12 -0.33 -5.77
CA TYR A 180 5.88 0.12 -6.39
C TYR A 180 5.76 1.64 -6.46
N THR A 181 6.25 2.36 -5.43
CA THR A 181 6.35 3.83 -5.48
C THR A 181 7.23 4.28 -6.63
N LYS A 182 8.39 3.64 -6.83
CA LYS A 182 9.27 3.91 -7.99
C LYS A 182 8.52 3.74 -9.30
N ALA A 183 7.77 2.65 -9.48
CA ALA A 183 6.98 2.42 -10.69
C ALA A 183 6.01 3.56 -10.99
N VAL A 184 5.41 4.15 -9.95
CA VAL A 184 4.43 5.24 -10.11
C VAL A 184 5.09 6.55 -10.49
N ILE A 185 6.22 6.92 -9.85
CA ILE A 185 6.76 8.28 -9.97
C ILE A 185 7.88 8.42 -11.00
N GLN A 186 8.53 7.31 -11.40
CA GLN A 186 9.64 7.37 -12.35
C GLN A 186 9.24 8.00 -13.70
N GLY A 187 10.09 8.88 -14.21
CA GLY A 187 9.97 9.44 -15.57
C GLY A 187 8.88 10.49 -15.75
N ARG A 188 8.23 10.97 -14.67
CA ARG A 188 7.22 12.05 -14.75
C ARG A 188 7.32 13.06 -13.60
N PRO A 189 6.80 14.29 -13.77
CA PRO A 189 6.72 15.26 -12.69
C PRO A 189 5.82 14.73 -11.56
N HIS A 190 6.29 14.87 -10.33
CA HIS A 190 5.52 14.49 -9.14
C HIS A 190 5.76 15.46 -7.99
N PHE A 191 4.80 15.52 -7.07
CA PHE A 191 4.85 16.32 -5.85
C PHE A 191 4.05 15.64 -4.74
N HIS A 192 4.51 15.76 -3.51
CA HIS A 192 3.95 15.02 -2.38
C HIS A 192 3.62 15.97 -1.25
N VAL A 193 2.43 15.77 -0.65
CA VAL A 193 1.97 16.49 0.53
C VAL A 193 1.55 15.46 1.58
N SER A 194 2.05 15.60 2.80
CA SER A 194 1.66 14.79 3.95
C SER A 194 1.01 15.65 5.01
N ILE A 195 -0.17 15.23 5.46
CA ILE A 195 -0.93 15.85 6.55
C ILE A 195 -0.64 15.04 7.82
N VAL A 196 0.04 15.66 8.79
CA VAL A 196 0.45 15.05 10.04
C VAL A 196 -0.44 15.59 11.16
N ASN A 197 -1.69 15.15 11.15
CA ASN A 197 -2.70 15.45 12.16
C ASN A 197 -3.49 14.18 12.48
N GLN A 198 -4.10 14.10 13.66
CA GLN A 198 -4.84 12.91 14.08
C GLN A 198 -4.06 11.61 13.82
N VAL A 199 -2.77 11.61 14.11
CA VAL A 199 -1.86 10.49 13.86
C VAL A 199 -2.33 9.28 14.65
N SER A 200 -3.06 8.36 14.01
CA SER A 200 -3.56 7.13 14.61
C SER A 200 -2.44 6.09 14.74
N PRO A 201 -2.50 5.14 15.69
CA PRO A 201 -1.53 4.06 15.81
C PRO A 201 -1.64 3.03 14.67
N TYR A 202 -2.83 2.90 14.06
CA TYR A 202 -3.15 1.91 13.04
C TYR A 202 -3.42 2.56 11.68
N CYS A 203 -3.43 1.70 10.64
CA CYS A 203 -3.73 2.12 9.28
C CYS A 203 -5.18 2.63 9.15
N ASP A 204 -5.38 3.73 8.41
CA ASP A 204 -6.72 4.22 8.05
C ASP A 204 -7.55 3.22 7.24
N CYS A 205 -6.96 2.09 6.85
CA CYS A 205 -7.68 1.02 6.18
C CYS A 205 -8.59 0.21 7.13
N HIS A 206 -8.43 0.35 8.45
CA HIS A 206 -9.34 -0.20 9.45
C HIS A 206 -10.62 0.62 9.55
N ALA A 207 -11.73 -0.04 9.89
CA ALA A 207 -13.03 0.61 10.08
C ALA A 207 -13.10 1.34 11.43
N GLU A 208 -12.36 0.86 12.41
CA GLU A 208 -12.22 1.44 13.74
C GLU A 208 -11.16 2.52 13.78
N ASN A 209 -11.46 3.63 14.43
CA ASN A 209 -10.51 4.67 14.75
C ASN A 209 -10.00 4.51 16.18
N ASP A 210 -8.76 4.96 16.41
CA ASP A 210 -8.19 5.09 17.74
C ASP A 210 -7.79 6.55 18.02
N ALA A 211 -7.50 6.84 19.28
CA ALA A 211 -7.03 8.16 19.68
C ALA A 211 -5.69 8.48 18.99
N ALA A 212 -5.51 9.75 18.60
CA ALA A 212 -4.24 10.22 18.10
C ALA A 212 -3.11 9.98 19.12
N VAL A 213 -1.93 9.57 18.64
CA VAL A 213 -0.79 9.24 19.51
C VAL A 213 0.02 10.47 19.92
N VAL A 214 -0.01 11.53 19.10
CA VAL A 214 0.62 12.82 19.33
C VAL A 214 -0.34 13.95 18.97
N PRO A 215 -0.14 15.20 19.46
CA PRO A 215 -0.89 16.37 19.00
C PRO A 215 -0.72 16.60 17.50
N ASP A 216 -1.68 17.30 16.87
CA ASP A 216 -1.58 17.72 15.48
C ASP A 216 -0.31 18.55 15.23
N ILE A 217 0.44 18.22 14.19
CA ILE A 217 1.72 18.85 13.87
C ILE A 217 1.58 19.83 12.71
N GLY A 218 0.96 19.40 11.59
CA GLY A 218 0.75 20.27 10.43
C GLY A 218 0.85 19.55 9.11
N MET A 219 1.25 20.28 8.06
CA MET A 219 1.44 19.76 6.72
C MET A 219 2.90 19.88 6.28
N PHE A 220 3.38 18.87 5.62
CA PHE A 220 4.70 18.82 5.00
C PHE A 220 4.56 18.59 3.51
N ALA A 221 5.47 19.16 2.71
CA ALA A 221 5.44 18.99 1.27
C ALA A 221 6.85 18.91 0.70
N SER A 222 7.05 18.04 -0.30
CA SER A 222 8.33 17.86 -0.99
C SER A 222 8.13 17.27 -2.39
N PHE A 223 9.10 17.49 -3.26
CA PHE A 223 9.25 16.70 -4.51
C PHE A 223 9.86 15.32 -4.25
N ASP A 224 10.46 15.11 -3.08
CA ASP A 224 11.10 13.87 -2.67
C ASP A 224 10.24 13.16 -1.62
N PRO A 225 9.63 11.99 -1.93
CA PRO A 225 8.79 11.28 -0.98
C PRO A 225 9.57 10.65 0.18
N VAL A 226 10.88 10.36 0.01
CA VAL A 226 11.74 9.80 1.06
C VAL A 226 12.05 10.87 2.10
N ALA A 227 12.52 12.04 1.65
CA ALA A 227 12.74 13.21 2.50
C ALA A 227 11.47 13.62 3.25
N LEU A 228 10.31 13.57 2.55
CA LEU A 228 9.01 13.92 3.13
C LEU A 228 8.63 12.98 4.27
N ASP A 229 8.69 11.67 4.02
CA ASP A 229 8.32 10.68 5.04
C ASP A 229 9.28 10.71 6.22
N HIS A 230 10.60 10.88 5.97
CA HIS A 230 11.59 11.01 7.04
C HIS A 230 11.35 12.25 7.90
N ALA A 231 11.07 13.40 7.29
CA ALA A 231 10.74 14.63 8.05
C ALA A 231 9.45 14.47 8.88
N CYS A 232 8.44 13.76 8.37
CA CYS A 232 7.22 13.47 9.11
C CYS A 232 7.48 12.54 10.31
N ILE A 233 8.32 11.51 10.13
CA ILE A 233 8.72 10.59 11.21
C ILE A 233 9.43 11.36 12.32
N ASP A 234 10.42 12.18 11.98
CA ASP A 234 11.16 12.98 12.95
C ASP A 234 10.24 13.94 13.70
N ALA A 235 9.31 14.57 13.01
CA ALA A 235 8.34 15.48 13.63
C ALA A 235 7.41 14.75 14.62
N VAL A 236 6.94 13.54 14.28
CA VAL A 236 6.11 12.72 15.17
C VAL A 236 6.93 12.25 16.38
N ASN A 237 8.16 11.77 16.16
CA ASN A 237 9.03 11.30 17.25
C ASN A 237 9.47 12.43 18.20
N ALA A 238 9.54 13.68 17.70
CA ALA A 238 9.83 14.85 18.52
C ALA A 238 8.61 15.39 19.31
N ALA A 239 7.39 14.98 18.93
CA ALA A 239 6.17 15.44 19.57
C ALA A 239 5.90 14.68 20.88
N PRO A 240 5.28 15.32 21.90
CA PRO A 240 4.93 14.63 23.14
C PRO A 240 3.81 13.60 22.91
N ALA A 241 3.94 12.42 23.52
CA ALA A 241 2.88 11.42 23.51
C ALA A 241 1.61 11.90 24.21
N ILE A 242 0.44 11.63 23.65
CA ILE A 242 -0.84 11.85 24.33
C ILE A 242 -1.02 10.74 25.38
N SER A 243 -1.08 11.12 26.64
CA SER A 243 -1.07 10.19 27.78
C SER A 243 -2.19 9.15 27.79
N THR A 244 -3.30 9.42 27.12
CA THR A 244 -4.47 8.53 27.01
C THR A 244 -4.46 7.65 25.76
N SER A 245 -3.50 7.86 24.86
CA SER A 245 -3.33 7.06 23.66
C SER A 245 -2.58 5.76 23.93
N VAL A 246 -2.58 4.87 22.93
CA VAL A 246 -1.77 3.63 22.96
C VAL A 246 -0.28 3.95 23.19
N LEU A 247 0.26 5.00 22.57
CA LEU A 247 1.64 5.44 22.78
C LEU A 247 1.89 5.90 24.22
N GLY A 248 0.95 6.67 24.80
CA GLY A 248 1.07 7.13 26.20
C GLY A 248 0.98 6.02 27.25
N GLN A 249 0.53 4.82 26.86
CA GLN A 249 0.34 3.66 27.74
C GLN A 249 1.36 2.54 27.50
N CYS A 250 2.12 2.59 26.41
CA CYS A 250 3.16 1.58 26.12
C CYS A 250 4.49 1.92 26.84
N ALA A 251 5.40 0.94 26.87
CA ALA A 251 6.76 1.14 27.34
C ALA A 251 7.55 1.96 26.29
N HIS A 252 8.22 3.03 26.74
CA HIS A 252 9.05 3.87 25.88
C HIS A 252 10.51 3.38 25.91
N GLU A 253 10.76 2.23 25.28
CA GLU A 253 12.06 1.55 25.34
C GLU A 253 13.00 1.94 24.19
N HIS A 254 12.44 2.45 23.06
CA HIS A 254 13.18 2.61 21.83
C HIS A 254 13.46 4.08 21.43
N ASN A 255 12.93 5.08 22.16
CA ASN A 255 12.94 6.48 21.76
C ASN A 255 12.40 6.72 20.33
N ASP A 256 11.48 5.89 19.92
CA ASP A 256 10.89 5.85 18.58
C ASP A 256 9.42 5.45 18.72
N HIS A 257 8.53 6.40 18.55
CA HIS A 257 7.10 6.22 18.79
C HIS A 257 6.50 5.08 17.95
N PHE A 258 6.96 4.90 16.73
CA PHE A 258 6.45 3.84 15.85
C PHE A 258 6.91 2.46 16.30
N THR A 259 8.17 2.32 16.70
CA THR A 259 8.70 1.07 17.25
C THR A 259 8.12 0.76 18.64
N ASP A 260 7.89 1.79 19.47
CA ASP A 260 7.23 1.59 20.77
C ASP A 260 5.79 1.10 20.64
N ILE A 261 5.03 1.59 19.64
CA ILE A 261 3.66 1.12 19.36
C ILE A 261 3.67 -0.26 18.68
N HIS A 262 4.57 -0.49 17.73
CA HIS A 262 4.62 -1.69 16.90
C HIS A 262 6.02 -2.32 16.91
N PRO A 263 6.46 -2.95 18.01
CA PRO A 263 7.85 -3.41 18.19
C PRO A 263 8.26 -4.55 17.24
N SER A 264 7.30 -5.21 16.60
CA SER A 264 7.55 -6.26 15.60
C SER A 264 7.83 -5.71 14.19
N THR A 265 7.73 -4.38 13.99
CA THR A 265 7.92 -3.74 12.68
C THR A 265 9.33 -3.14 12.53
N ASN A 266 9.76 -2.99 11.28
CA ASN A 266 10.98 -2.25 10.92
C ASN A 266 10.66 -1.19 9.87
N TRP A 267 10.18 -0.03 10.31
CA TRP A 267 9.81 1.06 9.41
C TRP A 267 11.00 1.64 8.62
N ARG A 268 12.23 1.54 9.17
CA ARG A 268 13.43 2.07 8.51
C ARG A 268 13.69 1.40 7.17
N SER A 269 13.38 0.11 7.06
CA SER A 269 13.56 -0.64 5.81
C SER A 269 12.82 0.00 4.62
N GLN A 270 11.68 0.64 4.84
CA GLN A 270 10.94 1.34 3.78
C GLN A 270 11.73 2.51 3.21
N ILE A 271 12.28 3.36 4.08
CA ILE A 271 12.99 4.58 3.72
C ILE A 271 14.38 4.25 3.16
N GLU A 272 15.11 3.35 3.84
CA GLU A 272 16.43 2.90 3.42
C GLU A 272 16.41 2.24 2.04
N HIS A 273 15.44 1.35 1.80
CA HIS A 273 15.27 0.72 0.50
C HIS A 273 14.85 1.73 -0.58
N ALA A 274 13.95 2.66 -0.27
CA ALA A 274 13.54 3.73 -1.17
C ALA A 274 14.74 4.58 -1.62
N GLN A 275 15.63 4.95 -0.69
CA GLN A 275 16.87 5.65 -1.02
C GLN A 275 17.81 4.75 -1.86
N LYS A 276 17.99 3.49 -1.49
CA LYS A 276 18.84 2.53 -2.20
C LYS A 276 18.43 2.39 -3.67
N ILE A 277 17.14 2.31 -3.97
CA ILE A 277 16.64 2.17 -5.35
C ILE A 277 16.50 3.50 -6.09
N GLY A 278 16.88 4.61 -5.46
CA GLY A 278 17.04 5.93 -6.10
C GLY A 278 15.74 6.69 -6.32
N ILE A 279 14.74 6.55 -5.46
CA ILE A 279 13.51 7.36 -5.54
C ILE A 279 13.55 8.65 -4.70
N GLY A 280 14.56 8.81 -3.86
CA GLY A 280 14.75 10.00 -3.04
C GLY A 280 15.95 9.88 -2.12
N ASN A 281 16.08 10.83 -1.19
CA ASN A 281 17.15 10.90 -0.20
C ASN A 281 16.56 11.11 1.21
N MET A 282 17.14 10.49 2.22
CA MET A 282 16.74 10.70 3.62
C MET A 282 17.14 12.08 4.15
N ASP A 283 18.18 12.70 3.60
CA ASP A 283 18.63 14.03 4.01
C ASP A 283 17.61 15.09 3.54
N TYR A 284 17.23 16.00 4.43
CA TYR A 284 16.31 17.08 4.12
C TYR A 284 16.66 18.39 4.86
N GLU A 285 16.23 19.49 4.30
CA GLU A 285 16.19 20.79 4.96
C GLU A 285 14.73 21.19 5.19
N LEU A 286 14.35 21.44 6.44
CA LEU A 286 12.99 21.84 6.78
C LEU A 286 12.84 23.37 6.70
N VAL A 287 12.05 23.85 5.75
CA VAL A 287 11.71 25.27 5.58
C VAL A 287 10.29 25.50 6.07
N THR A 288 10.14 26.32 7.12
CA THR A 288 8.82 26.71 7.63
C THR A 288 8.23 27.83 6.80
N VAL A 289 7.07 27.56 6.18
CA VAL A 289 6.28 28.56 5.45
C VAL A 289 5.22 29.14 6.39
N LYS A 290 5.15 30.48 6.50
CA LYS A 290 4.19 31.21 7.35
C LYS A 290 3.02 31.74 6.52
#